data_b9299b44bb11ba7e625f062c46aceaa8
#
_entry.id   b9299b44bb11ba7e625f062c46aceaa8
#
_cell.length_a   1.000
_cell.length_b   1.000
_cell.length_c   1.000
_cell.angle_alpha   90.00
_cell.angle_beta   90.00
_cell.angle_gamma   90.00
#
_symmetry.space_group_name_H-M   'P 1'
#
loop_
_entity.id
_entity.type
_entity.pdbx_description
1 polymer ?
#
loop_
_entity_poly.entity_id
_entity_poly.type
_entity_poly.pdbx_seq_one_letter_code
_entity_poly.pdbx_strand_id
1 'polypeptide(L)'
;MPVGGRRITAAGAFIMGRNMFSPGRGTWDLDWNGWWGDEPPYHAPVFVLTHHPREQVTMKGGTTFIFVTDGIEAAMAQAREVAGERDVAIAGGAETVNQYLAAGLIDELRLHVAPVILGKGERLLHNVGDITLEPLGAPSGTRLVSHLTYRVIR
;
A
#
# COMPACT_ATOMS: atom_id res chain seq x y z
N MET A 1 -14.38 -15.09 2.53
CA MET A 1 -14.28 -13.75 3.13
C MET A 1 -15.06 -12.76 2.27
N PRO A 2 -15.92 -11.96 2.87
CA PRO A 2 -16.68 -11.00 2.10
C PRO A 2 -15.78 -9.97 1.43
N VAL A 3 -16.05 -9.69 0.16
CA VAL A 3 -15.42 -8.59 -0.56
C VAL A 3 -15.83 -7.29 0.12
N GLY A 4 -14.94 -6.40 0.37
CA GLY A 4 -15.25 -5.16 1.08
C GLY A 4 -15.42 -5.29 2.59
N GLY A 5 -15.42 -6.50 3.14
CA GLY A 5 -15.42 -6.71 4.59
C GLY A 5 -14.08 -6.40 5.24
N ARG A 6 -13.01 -6.43 4.46
CA ARG A 6 -11.68 -6.12 4.93
C ARG A 6 -11.35 -4.66 4.61
N ARG A 7 -11.08 -3.88 5.63
CA ARG A 7 -10.72 -2.47 5.51
C ARG A 7 -9.21 -2.30 5.62
N ILE A 8 -8.70 -1.18 5.13
CA ILE A 8 -7.28 -0.86 5.23
C ILE A 8 -6.77 -0.95 6.69
N THR A 9 -7.58 -0.54 7.65
CA THR A 9 -7.24 -0.56 9.09
C THR A 9 -7.25 -1.95 9.71
N ALA A 10 -7.68 -2.99 8.98
CA ALA A 10 -7.71 -4.37 9.48
C ALA A 10 -6.37 -5.09 9.33
N ALA A 11 -5.44 -4.56 8.55
CA ALA A 11 -4.13 -5.16 8.37
C ALA A 11 -3.25 -4.99 9.61
N GLY A 12 -2.29 -5.90 9.81
CA GLY A 12 -1.33 -5.83 10.90
C GLY A 12 -0.10 -5.00 10.59
N ALA A 13 0.14 -4.71 9.32
CA ALA A 13 1.21 -3.83 8.86
C ALA A 13 0.87 -3.30 7.47
N PHE A 14 1.46 -2.17 7.13
CA PHE A 14 1.28 -1.52 5.83
C PHE A 14 2.62 -1.25 5.17
N ILE A 15 2.63 -1.24 3.85
CA ILE A 15 3.78 -0.83 3.06
C ILE A 15 3.32 0.25 2.08
N MET A 16 4.11 1.30 1.94
CA MET A 16 3.85 2.34 0.95
C MET A 16 5.16 2.85 0.35
N GLY A 17 5.10 3.39 -0.85
CA GLY A 17 6.22 4.09 -1.45
C GLY A 17 6.38 5.48 -0.86
N ARG A 18 7.57 6.03 -0.98
CA ARG A 18 7.87 7.37 -0.46
C ARG A 18 6.94 8.45 -1.03
N ASN A 19 6.59 8.35 -2.31
CA ASN A 19 5.75 9.36 -2.95
C ASN A 19 4.34 9.43 -2.36
N MET A 20 3.87 8.35 -1.77
CA MET A 20 2.61 8.35 -1.05
C MET A 20 2.74 9.04 0.32
N PHE A 21 3.89 8.95 0.96
CA PHE A 21 4.15 9.55 2.25
C PHE A 21 4.48 11.05 2.14
N SER A 22 5.21 11.45 1.11
CA SER A 22 5.80 12.78 1.00
C SER A 22 5.84 13.27 -0.44
N PRO A 23 5.62 14.58 -0.69
CA PRO A 23 5.76 15.14 -2.04
C PRO A 23 7.21 15.30 -2.48
N GLY A 24 8.16 15.33 -1.54
CA GLY A 24 9.56 15.60 -1.82
C GLY A 24 10.36 14.38 -2.22
N ARG A 25 11.52 14.61 -2.80
CA ARG A 25 12.52 13.59 -3.13
C ARG A 25 13.86 13.99 -2.52
N GLY A 26 14.79 13.03 -2.42
CA GLY A 26 16.10 13.25 -1.87
C GLY A 26 16.07 13.38 -0.35
N THR A 27 16.81 14.35 0.18
CA THR A 27 16.90 14.54 1.62
C THR A 27 15.54 14.83 2.25
N TRP A 28 15.29 14.25 3.40
CA TRP A 28 14.02 14.41 4.10
C TRP A 28 13.83 15.80 4.70
N ASP A 29 12.61 16.32 4.58
CA ASP A 29 12.11 17.37 5.46
C ASP A 29 11.60 16.67 6.73
N LEU A 30 12.33 16.79 7.81
CA LEU A 30 12.03 16.08 9.06
C LEU A 30 10.79 16.65 9.79
N ASP A 31 10.30 17.80 9.37
CA ASP A 31 9.05 18.34 9.89
C ASP A 31 7.83 17.73 9.19
N TRP A 32 8.04 17.01 8.09
CA TRP A 32 6.98 16.35 7.36
C TRP A 32 6.76 14.93 7.88
N ASN A 33 5.55 14.63 8.37
CA ASN A 33 5.18 13.34 8.95
C ASN A 33 3.98 12.69 8.24
N GLY A 34 3.84 12.91 6.94
CA GLY A 34 2.77 12.35 6.13
C GLY A 34 1.59 13.30 5.95
N TRP A 35 0.60 12.84 5.21
CA TRP A 35 -0.57 13.63 4.80
C TRP A 35 -1.76 13.54 5.78
N TRP A 36 -1.66 12.68 6.80
CA TRP A 36 -2.83 12.26 7.60
C TRP A 36 -2.98 13.03 8.92
N GLY A 37 -2.12 13.99 9.19
CA GLY A 37 -2.13 14.72 10.45
C GLY A 37 -1.54 13.92 11.61
N ASP A 38 -1.93 14.26 12.84
CA ASP A 38 -1.33 13.70 14.05
C ASP A 38 -1.73 12.26 14.33
N GLU A 39 -2.88 11.82 13.85
CA GLU A 39 -3.43 10.49 14.11
C GLU A 39 -3.79 9.79 12.80
N PRO A 40 -2.79 9.22 12.10
CA PRO A 40 -3.04 8.49 10.87
C PRO A 40 -3.98 7.29 11.09
N PRO A 41 -4.79 6.92 10.08
CA PRO A 41 -5.83 5.89 10.24
C PRO A 41 -5.32 4.46 10.26
N TYR A 42 -4.02 4.24 10.14
CA TYR A 42 -3.46 2.89 10.01
C TYR A 42 -3.44 2.11 11.32
N HIS A 43 -3.12 2.75 12.44
CA HIS A 43 -3.05 2.14 13.78
C HIS A 43 -2.16 0.89 13.84
N ALA A 44 -1.12 0.86 13.03
CA ALA A 44 -0.19 -0.25 12.89
C ALA A 44 1.13 0.26 12.32
N PRO A 45 2.20 -0.56 12.33
CA PRO A 45 3.44 -0.18 11.66
C PRO A 45 3.23 0.03 10.15
N VAL A 46 3.77 1.11 9.63
CA VAL A 46 3.75 1.46 8.20
C VAL A 46 5.18 1.56 7.71
N PHE A 47 5.55 0.69 6.78
CA PHE A 47 6.89 0.65 6.21
C PHE A 47 6.91 1.50 4.94
N VAL A 48 7.74 2.54 4.95
CA VAL A 48 7.88 3.48 3.83
C VAL A 48 9.14 3.14 3.05
N LEU A 49 8.98 2.76 1.79
CA LEU A 49 10.10 2.47 0.89
C LEU A 49 10.73 3.77 0.43
N THR A 50 12.04 3.90 0.63
CA THR A 50 12.79 5.11 0.32
C THR A 50 14.24 4.78 -0.01
N HIS A 51 14.93 5.69 -0.69
CA HIS A 51 16.38 5.62 -0.90
C HIS A 51 17.18 6.42 0.13
N HIS A 52 16.51 7.18 0.95
CA HIS A 52 17.15 8.04 1.96
C HIS A 52 16.71 7.62 3.36
N PRO A 53 17.65 7.23 4.23
CA PRO A 53 17.29 6.76 5.57
C PRO A 53 16.67 7.88 6.42
N ARG A 54 15.81 7.47 7.32
CA ARG A 54 15.19 8.35 8.30
C ARG A 54 14.82 7.52 9.52
N GLU A 55 14.93 8.10 10.72
CA GLU A 55 14.47 7.46 11.93
C GLU A 55 12.95 7.30 11.93
N GLN A 56 12.48 6.23 12.55
CA GLN A 56 11.05 5.96 12.63
C GLN A 56 10.32 7.08 13.38
N VAL A 57 9.08 7.30 13.00
CA VAL A 57 8.22 8.33 13.59
C VAL A 57 7.00 7.66 14.19
N THR A 58 6.81 7.81 15.50
CA THR A 58 5.62 7.31 16.19
C THR A 58 4.57 8.41 16.24
N MET A 59 3.38 8.09 15.74
CA MET A 59 2.24 9.01 15.70
C MET A 59 1.22 8.61 16.76
N LYS A 60 0.24 9.48 17.00
CA LYS A 60 -0.88 9.15 17.88
C LYS A 60 -1.73 8.04 17.29
N GLY A 61 -2.37 7.26 18.14
CA GLY A 61 -3.29 6.21 17.69
C GLY A 61 -2.61 4.90 17.27
N GLY A 62 -1.30 4.75 17.50
CA GLY A 62 -0.61 3.49 17.27
C GLY A 62 -0.01 3.31 15.87
N THR A 63 0.04 4.36 15.06
CA THR A 63 0.74 4.33 13.79
C THR A 63 2.21 4.68 13.99
N THR A 64 3.11 3.86 13.46
CA THR A 64 4.56 4.15 13.44
C THR A 64 5.04 4.05 12.00
N PHE A 65 5.66 5.10 11.50
CA PHE A 65 6.29 5.09 10.17
C PHE A 65 7.73 4.64 10.30
N ILE A 66 8.07 3.57 9.58
CA ILE A 66 9.40 2.95 9.57
C ILE A 66 9.94 3.04 8.16
N PHE A 67 11.09 3.67 8.01
CA PHE A 67 11.67 3.94 6.68
C PHE A 67 12.65 2.85 6.30
N VAL A 68 12.41 2.20 5.15
CA VAL A 68 13.16 1.04 4.69
C VAL A 68 13.93 1.40 3.42
N THR A 69 15.26 1.26 3.46
CA THR A 69 16.14 1.57 2.33
C THR A 69 16.66 0.32 1.62
N ASP A 70 16.33 -0.87 2.09
CA ASP A 70 16.87 -2.14 1.60
C ASP A 70 15.99 -2.84 0.56
N GLY A 71 14.99 -2.17 0.03
CA GLY A 71 14.16 -2.66 -1.06
C GLY A 71 12.85 -3.32 -0.64
N ILE A 72 12.10 -3.77 -1.64
CA ILE A 72 10.74 -4.29 -1.44
C ILE A 72 10.69 -5.58 -0.65
N GLU A 73 11.67 -6.47 -0.83
CA GLU A 73 11.69 -7.75 -0.13
C GLU A 73 11.98 -7.57 1.35
N ALA A 74 12.92 -6.67 1.70
CA ALA A 74 13.22 -6.34 3.08
C ALA A 74 12.03 -5.74 3.80
N ALA A 75 11.33 -4.82 3.15
CA ALA A 75 10.12 -4.21 3.72
C ALA A 75 9.03 -5.26 3.95
N MET A 76 8.82 -6.17 3.00
CA MET A 76 7.83 -7.25 3.14
C MET A 76 8.19 -8.20 4.28
N ALA A 77 9.46 -8.57 4.42
CA ALA A 77 9.90 -9.44 5.51
C ALA A 77 9.65 -8.80 6.88
N GLN A 78 9.99 -7.53 7.03
CA GLN A 78 9.74 -6.79 8.26
C GLN A 78 8.24 -6.64 8.54
N ALA A 79 7.46 -6.34 7.51
CA ALA A 79 6.01 -6.18 7.66
C ALA A 79 5.34 -7.50 8.08
N ARG A 80 5.72 -8.62 7.48
CA ARG A 80 5.19 -9.93 7.85
C ARG A 80 5.52 -10.31 9.28
N GLU A 81 6.72 -10.00 9.73
CA GLU A 81 7.15 -10.28 11.10
C GLU A 81 6.27 -9.55 12.12
N VAL A 82 6.02 -8.26 11.92
CA VAL A 82 5.19 -7.48 12.86
C VAL A 82 3.70 -7.75 12.71
N ALA A 83 3.24 -8.12 11.51
CA ALA A 83 1.83 -8.44 11.28
C ALA A 83 1.42 -9.79 11.89
N GLY A 84 2.37 -10.72 12.01
CA GLY A 84 2.08 -12.07 12.51
C GLY A 84 1.08 -12.79 11.62
N GLU A 85 -0.06 -13.19 12.18
CA GLU A 85 -1.13 -13.85 11.44
C GLU A 85 -2.05 -12.88 10.68
N ARG A 86 -1.89 -11.59 10.90
CA ARG A 86 -2.69 -10.57 10.21
C ARG A 86 -2.12 -10.31 8.83
N ASP A 87 -2.91 -9.67 8.00
CA ASP A 87 -2.49 -9.32 6.63
C ASP A 87 -1.46 -8.18 6.64
N VAL A 88 -0.66 -8.16 5.57
CA VAL A 88 0.13 -7.01 5.19
C VAL A 88 -0.56 -6.36 4.00
N ALA A 89 -0.86 -5.06 4.10
CA ALA A 89 -1.48 -4.31 3.03
C ALA A 89 -0.47 -3.38 2.37
N ILE A 90 -0.43 -3.39 1.04
CA ILE A 90 0.35 -2.45 0.26
C ILE A 90 -0.57 -1.31 -0.13
N ALA A 91 -0.35 -0.15 0.47
CA ALA A 91 -1.26 0.98 0.34
C ALA A 91 -1.11 1.74 -0.99
N GLY A 92 0.06 1.69 -1.59
CA GLY A 92 0.37 2.37 -2.86
C GLY A 92 1.79 2.95 -2.85
N GLY A 93 2.20 3.77 -3.79
CA GLY A 93 1.40 4.01 -5.01
C GLY A 93 1.51 2.92 -6.07
N ALA A 94 1.16 3.29 -7.30
CA ALA A 94 1.10 2.35 -8.42
C ALA A 94 2.44 1.66 -8.67
N GLU A 95 3.53 2.40 -8.67
CA GLU A 95 4.86 1.82 -8.90
C GLU A 95 5.23 0.80 -7.82
N THR A 96 4.95 1.10 -6.57
CA THR A 96 5.19 0.16 -5.46
C THR A 96 4.36 -1.11 -5.63
N VAL A 97 3.07 -0.97 -5.94
CA VAL A 97 2.19 -2.12 -6.20
C VAL A 97 2.71 -2.94 -7.38
N ASN A 98 3.12 -2.28 -8.47
CA ASN A 98 3.66 -2.96 -9.65
C ASN A 98 4.92 -3.76 -9.32
N GLN A 99 5.82 -3.23 -8.52
CA GLN A 99 7.04 -3.95 -8.10
C GLN A 99 6.71 -5.21 -7.31
N TYR A 100 5.75 -5.14 -6.38
CA TYR A 100 5.32 -6.29 -5.61
C TYR A 100 4.56 -7.32 -6.46
N LEU A 101 3.75 -6.87 -7.41
CA LEU A 101 3.10 -7.76 -8.37
C LEU A 101 4.13 -8.50 -9.23
N ALA A 102 5.10 -7.77 -9.77
CA ALA A 102 6.17 -8.36 -10.59
C ALA A 102 6.99 -9.39 -9.81
N ALA A 103 7.21 -9.16 -8.52
CA ALA A 103 7.96 -10.06 -7.64
C ALA A 103 7.12 -11.25 -7.14
N GLY A 104 5.83 -11.31 -7.44
CA GLY A 104 4.95 -12.39 -6.98
C GLY A 104 4.60 -12.34 -5.50
N LEU A 105 4.64 -11.16 -4.90
CA LEU A 105 4.43 -10.98 -3.46
C LEU A 105 3.04 -10.45 -3.10
N ILE A 106 2.14 -10.33 -4.05
CA ILE A 106 0.74 -9.93 -3.82
C ILE A 106 -0.18 -11.10 -4.10
N ASP A 107 -1.03 -11.43 -3.13
CA ASP A 107 -2.01 -12.49 -3.25
C ASP A 107 -3.39 -11.99 -3.68
N GLU A 108 -3.73 -10.77 -3.30
CA GLU A 108 -5.05 -10.19 -3.52
C GLU A 108 -4.90 -8.72 -3.90
N LEU A 109 -5.57 -8.33 -4.97
CA LEU A 109 -5.57 -6.96 -5.49
C LEU A 109 -6.95 -6.34 -5.30
N ARG A 110 -6.99 -5.19 -4.63
CA ARG A 110 -8.22 -4.41 -4.43
C ARG A 110 -8.12 -3.09 -5.16
N LEU A 111 -9.11 -2.82 -5.99
CA LEU A 111 -9.17 -1.60 -6.78
C LEU A 111 -10.39 -0.78 -6.39
N HIS A 112 -10.18 0.52 -6.26
CA HIS A 112 -11.24 1.49 -6.04
C HIS A 112 -11.23 2.41 -7.25
N VAL A 113 -12.20 2.22 -8.15
CA VAL A 113 -12.25 2.92 -9.43
C VAL A 113 -13.27 4.04 -9.37
N ALA A 114 -12.77 5.27 -9.50
CA ALA A 114 -13.61 6.45 -9.62
C ALA A 114 -14.00 6.67 -11.08
N PRO A 115 -15.22 7.16 -11.37
CA PRO A 115 -15.68 7.38 -12.75
C PRO A 115 -15.10 8.67 -13.35
N VAL A 116 -13.77 8.75 -13.39
CA VAL A 116 -13.03 9.92 -13.88
C VAL A 116 -11.93 9.45 -14.79
N ILE A 117 -11.75 10.12 -15.91
CA ILE A 117 -10.64 9.88 -16.82
C ILE A 117 -9.67 11.05 -16.69
N LEU A 118 -8.47 10.77 -16.16
CA LEU A 118 -7.45 11.79 -15.95
C LEU A 118 -6.63 12.07 -17.21
N GLY A 119 -6.55 11.10 -18.12
CA GLY A 119 -5.75 11.22 -19.33
C GLY A 119 -4.24 11.10 -19.12
N LYS A 120 -3.79 11.15 -17.87
CA LYS A 120 -2.38 10.99 -17.47
C LYS A 120 -2.32 10.54 -16.02
N GLY A 121 -1.15 10.15 -15.55
CA GLY A 121 -0.92 9.74 -14.17
C GLY A 121 -0.09 8.46 -14.11
N GLU A 122 0.03 7.91 -12.92
CA GLU A 122 0.74 6.67 -12.68
C GLU A 122 -0.05 5.49 -13.26
N ARG A 123 0.68 4.56 -13.85
CA ARG A 123 0.11 3.42 -14.54
C ARG A 123 0.17 2.17 -13.68
N LEU A 124 -0.98 1.74 -13.17
CA LEU A 124 -1.08 0.45 -12.47
C LEU A 124 -1.03 -0.71 -13.47
N LEU A 125 -0.50 -1.85 -13.04
CA LEU A 125 -0.36 -3.08 -13.83
C LEU A 125 0.63 -2.95 -14.99
N HIS A 126 1.63 -2.08 -14.83
CA HIS A 126 2.67 -1.85 -15.81
C HIS A 126 3.90 -2.71 -15.48
N ASN A 127 4.39 -3.46 -16.47
CA ASN A 127 5.58 -4.32 -16.34
C ASN A 127 5.49 -5.35 -15.20
N VAL A 128 4.32 -5.90 -14.99
CA VAL A 128 4.09 -6.87 -13.91
C VAL A 128 4.21 -8.33 -14.35
N GLY A 129 4.42 -8.58 -15.63
CA GLY A 129 4.49 -9.92 -16.21
C GLY A 129 3.11 -10.51 -16.48
N ASP A 130 3.08 -11.81 -16.75
CA ASP A 130 1.83 -12.51 -17.06
C ASP A 130 1.10 -12.85 -15.77
N ILE A 131 -0.01 -12.18 -15.54
CA ILE A 131 -0.82 -12.35 -14.34
C ILE A 131 -2.27 -12.52 -14.77
N THR A 132 -2.95 -13.48 -14.14
CA THR A 132 -4.39 -13.64 -14.28
C THR A 132 -5.06 -13.13 -13.00
N LEU A 133 -6.12 -12.38 -13.15
CA LEU A 133 -6.92 -11.88 -12.03
C LEU A 133 -8.23 -12.66 -11.97
N GLU A 134 -8.46 -13.34 -10.85
CA GLU A 134 -9.70 -14.07 -10.60
C GLU A 134 -10.61 -13.22 -9.73
N PRO A 135 -11.81 -12.83 -10.20
CA PRO A 135 -12.71 -12.03 -9.37
C PRO A 135 -13.10 -12.73 -8.07
N LEU A 136 -13.05 -12.01 -6.97
CA LEU A 136 -13.49 -12.49 -5.66
C LEU A 136 -14.77 -11.76 -5.28
N GLY A 137 -15.90 -12.43 -5.44
CA GLY A 137 -17.21 -11.87 -5.17
C GLY A 137 -17.69 -10.91 -6.26
N ALA A 138 -18.85 -10.32 -6.03
CA ALA A 138 -19.42 -9.35 -6.94
C ALA A 138 -18.78 -7.96 -6.74
N PRO A 139 -18.67 -7.17 -7.81
CA PRO A 139 -18.29 -5.76 -7.66
C PRO A 139 -19.29 -5.02 -6.76
N SER A 140 -18.78 -4.11 -5.95
CA SER A 140 -19.60 -3.28 -5.09
C SER A 140 -19.21 -1.82 -5.26
N GLY A 141 -19.95 -0.92 -4.65
CA GLY A 141 -19.60 0.48 -4.67
C GLY A 141 -20.79 1.40 -4.60
N THR A 142 -20.50 2.66 -4.80
CA THR A 142 -21.45 3.76 -4.88
C THR A 142 -21.48 4.31 -6.30
N ARG A 143 -22.24 5.38 -6.54
CA ARG A 143 -22.18 6.11 -7.82
C ARG A 143 -20.79 6.67 -8.11
N LEU A 144 -20.00 6.93 -7.07
CA LEU A 144 -18.73 7.63 -7.17
C LEU A 144 -17.52 6.70 -7.20
N VAL A 145 -17.65 5.48 -6.68
CA VAL A 145 -16.51 4.55 -6.60
C VAL A 145 -16.98 3.13 -6.78
N SER A 146 -16.32 2.39 -7.64
CA SER A 146 -16.50 0.93 -7.78
C SER A 146 -15.38 0.21 -7.05
N HIS A 147 -15.73 -0.80 -6.27
CA HIS A 147 -14.78 -1.61 -5.51
C HIS A 147 -14.69 -3.00 -6.13
N LEU A 148 -13.49 -3.37 -6.55
CA LEU A 148 -13.20 -4.64 -7.22
C LEU A 148 -12.12 -5.37 -6.44
N THR A 149 -12.31 -6.66 -6.20
CA THR A 149 -11.32 -7.49 -5.52
C THR A 149 -10.99 -8.70 -6.36
N TYR A 150 -9.70 -8.96 -6.53
CA TYR A 150 -9.19 -10.06 -7.34
C TYR A 150 -8.15 -10.87 -6.58
N ARG A 151 -8.17 -12.20 -6.80
CA ARG A 151 -7.04 -13.04 -6.45
C ARG A 151 -6.01 -12.95 -7.59
N VAL A 152 -4.75 -12.83 -7.24
CA VAL A 152 -3.65 -12.80 -8.20
C VAL A 152 -3.17 -14.22 -8.45
N ILE A 153 -3.18 -14.63 -9.72
CA ILE A 153 -2.76 -15.96 -10.15
C ILE A 153 -1.61 -15.82 -11.14
N ARG A 154 -0.54 -16.53 -10.87
CA ARG A 154 0.62 -16.54 -11.77
C ARG A 154 0.73 -17.85 -12.52
#